data_ee208b3688728d5bca718fb1cff1c9eb
#
_entry.id   ee208b3688728d5bca718fb1cff1c9eb
#
_cell.length_a   1.000
_cell.length_b   1.000
_cell.length_c   1.000
_cell.angle_alpha   90.00
_cell.angle_beta   90.00
_cell.angle_gamma   90.00
#
_symmetry.space_group_name_H-M   'P 1'
#
loop_
_entity.id
_entity.type
_entity.pdbx_description
1 polymer ?
#
loop_
_entity_poly.entity_id
_entity_poly.type
_entity_poly.pdbx_seq_one_letter_code
_entity_poly.pdbx_strand_id
1 'polypeptide(L)'
;MAAFPCRNDEHETIAEVAASSCTVVSTVVSSSETVEAVSRERNSALQQGNWVTVRQRSRGSKHRSSVPIKTLNRFSPLSDAPTEKPDESALVIGDSIVRNVNIETPATIVKCLPGARAPDILANLKVLANAKRKYSKIVIHAGANDVRLRQSEITKNNIKEVCELASTMSDTVICSGPLPAYRGDEMHSRLSSLNGWMSKWCPQNNIGFIDNWTSFWGRPDLFKRDGLHPSWGGATLLSRNMANSL
;
A
#
# COMPACT_ATOMS: atom_id res chain seq x y z
N MET A 1 24.84 -61.64 -12.50
CA MET A 1 26.28 -61.80 -12.88
C MET A 1 26.60 -60.82 -13.96
N ALA A 2 27.72 -60.12 -13.81
CA ALA A 2 28.41 -59.06 -14.56
C ALA A 2 28.07 -57.65 -14.04
N ALA A 3 28.76 -57.11 -13.22
CA ALA A 3 30.08 -56.59 -12.86
C ALA A 3 30.45 -55.33 -13.66
N PHE A 4 30.70 -54.29 -12.90
CA PHE A 4 31.25 -52.97 -13.17
C PHE A 4 32.56 -52.95 -14.02
N PRO A 5 33.04 -51.73 -14.51
CA PRO A 5 33.97 -51.04 -13.62
C PRO A 5 33.84 -49.50 -13.57
N CYS A 6 34.32 -49.00 -12.43
CA CYS A 6 34.75 -47.62 -12.16
C CYS A 6 35.98 -47.26 -13.00
N ARG A 7 36.12 -46.02 -13.36
CA ARG A 7 37.45 -45.38 -13.58
C ARG A 7 37.43 -43.97 -13.02
N ASN A 8 38.42 -43.77 -12.13
CA ASN A 8 38.92 -42.56 -11.53
C ASN A 8 39.88 -41.82 -12.48
N ASP A 9 40.15 -40.57 -12.04
CA ASP A 9 41.32 -39.75 -12.26
C ASP A 9 41.32 -38.96 -13.57
N GLU A 10 41.54 -37.63 -13.54
CA GLU A 10 42.78 -36.95 -13.13
C GLU A 10 42.61 -35.44 -12.98
N HIS A 11 43.38 -34.90 -12.10
CA HIS A 11 43.89 -33.56 -11.91
C HIS A 11 44.22 -32.78 -13.18
N GLU A 12 43.91 -31.47 -13.20
CA GLU A 12 44.79 -30.40 -13.68
C GLU A 12 44.22 -29.03 -13.31
N THR A 13 44.88 -28.37 -12.48
CA THR A 13 45.89 -27.29 -12.56
C THR A 13 45.28 -25.88 -12.78
N ILE A 14 45.54 -25.12 -11.79
CA ILE A 14 45.57 -23.66 -11.61
C ILE A 14 46.00 -22.91 -12.88
N ALA A 15 45.24 -21.91 -13.29
CA ALA A 15 45.73 -20.77 -14.07
C ALA A 15 45.25 -19.47 -13.45
N GLU A 16 46.15 -18.84 -12.79
CA GLU A 16 46.19 -17.47 -12.31
C GLU A 16 46.25 -16.53 -13.52
N VAL A 17 45.32 -15.63 -13.70
CA VAL A 17 45.38 -14.50 -14.63
C VAL A 17 45.05 -13.20 -13.92
N ALA A 18 46.13 -12.52 -13.66
CA ALA A 18 46.39 -11.11 -13.45
C ALA A 18 45.24 -10.10 -13.42
N ALA A 19 45.28 -9.33 -12.37
CA ALA A 19 44.67 -8.03 -12.20
C ALA A 19 45.11 -7.04 -13.32
N SER A 20 44.11 -6.41 -13.97
CA SER A 20 44.32 -5.20 -14.75
C SER A 20 43.62 -4.05 -14.08
N SER A 21 44.41 -3.25 -13.40
CA SER A 21 44.04 -1.95 -12.85
C SER A 21 43.75 -0.97 -13.97
N CYS A 22 42.54 -0.50 -14.12
CA CYS A 22 42.21 0.64 -14.97
C CYS A 22 42.04 1.87 -14.10
N THR A 23 43.06 2.68 -14.01
CA THR A 23 43.08 3.99 -13.38
C THR A 23 42.39 4.97 -14.28
N VAL A 24 41.22 5.48 -13.87
CA VAL A 24 40.55 6.58 -14.55
C VAL A 24 41.03 7.88 -13.92
N VAL A 25 41.81 8.62 -14.71
CA VAL A 25 42.30 9.96 -14.40
C VAL A 25 41.12 10.94 -14.50
N SER A 26 40.77 11.57 -13.38
CA SER A 26 39.85 12.70 -13.34
C SER A 26 40.55 13.96 -13.82
N THR A 27 40.17 14.45 -14.99
CA THR A 27 40.61 15.77 -15.47
C THR A 27 39.54 16.79 -14.98
N VAL A 28 39.95 17.60 -14.02
CA VAL A 28 39.22 18.79 -13.59
C VAL A 28 39.54 19.89 -14.60
N VAL A 29 38.57 20.33 -15.37
CA VAL A 29 38.65 21.57 -16.14
C VAL A 29 37.76 22.62 -15.45
N SER A 30 38.43 23.55 -14.79
CA SER A 30 37.85 24.78 -14.28
C SER A 30 37.76 25.77 -15.45
N SER A 31 36.57 26.16 -15.81
CA SER A 31 36.32 27.31 -16.66
C SER A 31 35.39 28.25 -15.91
N SER A 32 35.97 29.32 -15.42
CA SER A 32 35.32 30.52 -14.94
C SER A 32 34.84 31.35 -16.13
N GLU A 33 33.56 31.45 -16.37
CA GLU A 33 32.99 32.51 -17.18
C GLU A 33 31.96 33.28 -16.36
N THR A 34 32.39 34.51 -16.09
CA THR A 34 31.54 35.60 -15.59
C THR A 34 30.54 35.98 -16.65
N VAL A 35 29.26 35.84 -16.34
CA VAL A 35 28.17 36.42 -17.15
C VAL A 35 27.52 37.55 -16.36
N GLU A 36 27.70 38.76 -16.89
CA GLU A 36 27.13 40.00 -16.42
C GLU A 36 25.60 39.93 -16.25
N ALA A 37 25.15 40.39 -15.13
CA ALA A 37 23.74 40.64 -14.86
C ALA A 37 23.25 41.87 -15.62
N VAL A 38 22.44 41.64 -16.66
CA VAL A 38 21.67 42.74 -17.28
C VAL A 38 20.38 42.91 -16.50
N SER A 39 20.37 43.92 -15.65
CA SER A 39 19.18 44.44 -14.99
C SER A 39 18.22 45.02 -16.02
N ARG A 40 17.10 44.36 -16.26
CA ARG A 40 15.94 44.96 -16.90
C ARG A 40 14.93 45.33 -15.84
N GLU A 41 14.97 46.59 -15.44
CA GLU A 41 13.86 47.24 -14.77
C GLU A 41 12.62 47.18 -15.67
N ARG A 42 11.60 46.48 -15.25
CA ARG A 42 10.24 46.65 -15.76
C ARG A 42 9.44 47.40 -14.71
N ASN A 43 9.22 48.65 -14.97
CA ASN A 43 8.20 49.46 -14.32
C ASN A 43 6.83 48.78 -14.46
N SER A 44 6.33 48.19 -13.42
CA SER A 44 4.93 47.81 -13.30
C SER A 44 4.19 48.91 -12.61
N ALA A 45 3.43 49.67 -13.41
CA ALA A 45 2.50 50.67 -12.87
C ALA A 45 1.48 49.96 -11.97
N LEU A 46 1.45 50.35 -10.72
CA LEU A 46 0.43 50.02 -9.74
C LEU A 46 -0.90 50.65 -10.19
N GLN A 47 -1.79 49.89 -10.79
CA GLN A 47 -3.20 50.27 -10.90
C GLN A 47 -3.83 50.12 -9.51
N GLN A 48 -4.02 51.26 -8.84
CA GLN A 48 -4.89 51.35 -7.67
C GLN A 48 -6.33 51.16 -8.13
N GLY A 49 -6.88 49.96 -7.87
CA GLY A 49 -8.30 49.67 -8.03
C GLY A 49 -9.09 50.41 -6.96
N ASN A 50 -9.87 51.43 -7.34
CA ASN A 50 -10.83 52.08 -6.48
C ASN A 50 -11.93 51.09 -6.08
N TRP A 51 -11.94 50.71 -4.81
CA TRP A 51 -13.03 49.94 -4.21
C TRP A 51 -14.25 50.86 -4.04
N VAL A 52 -15.31 50.58 -4.80
CA VAL A 52 -16.61 51.28 -4.65
C VAL A 52 -17.41 50.56 -3.56
N THR A 53 -17.59 51.24 -2.45
CA THR A 53 -18.44 50.74 -1.37
C THR A 53 -19.91 50.90 -1.76
N VAL A 54 -20.55 49.80 -2.10
CA VAL A 54 -22.01 49.77 -2.38
C VAL A 54 -22.77 49.88 -1.05
N ARG A 55 -23.31 51.05 -0.73
CA ARG A 55 -24.23 51.21 0.36
C ARG A 55 -25.56 50.55 0.00
N GLN A 56 -25.86 49.41 0.60
CA GLN A 56 -27.21 48.82 0.55
C GLN A 56 -28.20 49.73 1.29
N ARG A 57 -29.19 50.22 0.55
CA ARG A 57 -30.36 50.87 1.17
C ARG A 57 -31.15 49.84 1.95
N SER A 58 -31.25 50.01 3.25
CA SER A 58 -32.14 49.26 4.13
C SER A 58 -33.57 49.48 3.75
N ARG A 59 -34.23 48.49 3.14
CA ARG A 59 -35.69 48.43 3.04
C ARG A 59 -36.24 47.96 4.38
N GLY A 60 -37.21 48.72 4.91
CA GLY A 60 -37.80 48.53 6.23
C GLY A 60 -38.23 47.09 6.50
N SER A 61 -37.88 46.63 7.67
CA SER A 61 -38.24 45.35 8.26
C SER A 61 -39.73 45.24 8.50
N LYS A 62 -40.45 44.40 7.75
CA LYS A 62 -41.71 43.87 8.17
C LYS A 62 -41.41 42.75 9.16
N HIS A 63 -41.91 42.90 10.38
CA HIS A 63 -41.87 41.91 11.45
C HIS A 63 -42.48 40.59 10.95
N ARG A 64 -41.64 39.64 10.57
CA ARG A 64 -42.06 38.25 10.36
C ARG A 64 -41.75 37.50 11.64
N SER A 65 -42.78 36.93 12.26
CA SER A 65 -42.65 36.01 13.37
C SER A 65 -41.64 34.92 13.02
N SER A 66 -40.53 34.89 13.79
CA SER A 66 -39.51 33.88 13.66
C SER A 66 -40.01 32.55 14.15
N VAL A 67 -40.45 31.68 13.23
CA VAL A 67 -40.56 30.25 13.55
C VAL A 67 -39.13 29.76 13.79
N PRO A 68 -38.79 29.16 14.94
CA PRO A 68 -37.47 28.64 15.17
C PRO A 68 -37.22 27.50 14.20
N ILE A 69 -36.31 27.72 13.21
CA ILE A 69 -35.84 26.68 12.36
C ILE A 69 -34.96 25.79 13.24
N LYS A 70 -35.40 24.59 13.58
CA LYS A 70 -34.56 23.55 14.18
C LYS A 70 -33.53 23.15 13.13
N THR A 71 -32.39 23.85 13.10
CA THR A 71 -31.22 23.36 12.41
C THR A 71 -30.68 22.19 13.23
N LEU A 72 -30.84 20.98 12.73
CA LEU A 72 -30.06 19.83 13.19
C LEU A 72 -28.61 20.18 12.90
N ASN A 73 -27.94 20.70 13.93
CA ASN A 73 -26.54 21.06 13.81
C ASN A 73 -25.73 19.78 13.57
N ARG A 74 -25.21 19.64 12.36
CA ARG A 74 -24.32 18.52 11.98
C ARG A 74 -23.06 18.44 12.84
N PHE A 75 -22.82 19.46 13.66
CA PHE A 75 -21.70 19.60 14.58
C PHE A 75 -22.21 19.71 16.03
N SER A 76 -23.21 18.92 16.39
CA SER A 76 -23.52 18.77 17.83
C SER A 76 -22.23 18.35 18.53
N PRO A 77 -21.75 19.10 19.52
CA PRO A 77 -20.57 18.68 20.25
C PRO A 77 -20.84 17.31 20.86
N LEU A 78 -19.89 16.39 20.71
CA LEU A 78 -19.82 15.08 21.30
C LEU A 78 -19.87 15.18 22.84
N SER A 79 -21.02 15.41 23.42
CA SER A 79 -21.21 15.47 24.88
C SER A 79 -21.59 14.13 25.49
N ASP A 80 -21.78 13.09 24.66
CA ASP A 80 -21.88 11.72 25.16
C ASP A 80 -20.60 11.02 24.76
N ALA A 81 -19.72 10.78 25.74
CA ALA A 81 -18.62 9.85 25.55
C ALA A 81 -19.24 8.53 25.03
N PRO A 82 -18.92 8.09 23.81
CA PRO A 82 -19.41 6.81 23.37
C PRO A 82 -18.84 5.80 24.33
N THR A 83 -19.70 5.06 25.02
CA THR A 83 -19.31 3.77 25.57
C THR A 83 -18.69 3.04 24.40
N GLU A 84 -17.37 2.82 24.43
CA GLU A 84 -16.60 2.19 23.35
C GLU A 84 -17.08 0.75 23.19
N LYS A 85 -18.21 0.60 22.44
CA LYS A 85 -18.48 -0.70 21.83
C LYS A 85 -17.35 -0.89 20.84
N PRO A 86 -16.64 -2.03 20.87
CA PRO A 86 -15.68 -2.33 19.85
C PRO A 86 -16.36 -2.11 18.50
N ASP A 87 -15.74 -1.34 17.62
CA ASP A 87 -16.26 -1.14 16.26
C ASP A 87 -16.49 -2.55 15.68
N GLU A 88 -17.74 -2.98 15.51
CA GLU A 88 -18.07 -4.29 14.92
C GLU A 88 -17.64 -4.36 13.45
N SER A 89 -17.01 -3.31 12.96
CA SER A 89 -16.54 -3.19 11.58
C SER A 89 -15.28 -4.02 11.33
N ALA A 90 -15.23 -4.66 10.17
CA ALA A 90 -14.02 -5.27 9.65
C ALA A 90 -13.20 -4.25 8.86
N LEU A 91 -11.87 -4.38 8.90
CA LEU A 91 -10.94 -3.57 8.11
C LEU A 91 -10.24 -4.44 7.07
N VAL A 92 -10.33 -4.07 5.80
CA VAL A 92 -9.45 -4.57 4.74
C VAL A 92 -8.47 -3.46 4.41
N ILE A 93 -7.17 -3.71 4.58
CA ILE A 93 -6.11 -2.75 4.29
C ILE A 93 -5.06 -3.37 3.36
N GLY A 94 -4.66 -2.64 2.33
CA GLY A 94 -3.67 -3.14 1.39
C GLY A 94 -3.24 -2.12 0.34
N ASP A 95 -2.40 -2.58 -0.58
CA ASP A 95 -1.87 -1.80 -1.68
C ASP A 95 -2.90 -1.59 -2.82
N SER A 96 -2.44 -1.25 -4.02
CA SER A 96 -3.30 -1.02 -5.19
C SER A 96 -4.09 -2.25 -5.66
N ILE A 97 -3.75 -3.44 -5.22
CA ILE A 97 -4.46 -4.68 -5.57
C ILE A 97 -5.88 -4.67 -4.99
N VAL A 98 -6.06 -4.12 -3.77
CA VAL A 98 -7.39 -4.05 -3.14
C VAL A 98 -8.25 -2.86 -3.60
N ARG A 99 -7.79 -2.06 -4.56
CA ARG A 99 -8.48 -0.84 -5.02
C ARG A 99 -9.94 -1.04 -5.41
N ASN A 100 -10.25 -2.15 -6.06
CA ASN A 100 -11.58 -2.47 -6.57
C ASN A 100 -12.24 -3.62 -5.78
N VAL A 101 -11.70 -3.94 -4.61
CA VAL A 101 -12.35 -4.88 -3.69
C VAL A 101 -13.60 -4.23 -3.14
N ASN A 102 -14.72 -4.91 -3.29
CA ASN A 102 -16.02 -4.52 -2.75
C ASN A 102 -16.59 -5.69 -1.95
N ILE A 103 -16.81 -5.45 -0.67
CA ILE A 103 -17.36 -6.44 0.26
C ILE A 103 -18.71 -5.92 0.73
N GLU A 104 -19.76 -6.64 0.40
CA GLU A 104 -21.14 -6.21 0.61
C GLU A 104 -21.62 -6.26 2.09
N THR A 105 -20.74 -6.62 3.02
CA THR A 105 -21.06 -6.56 4.44
C THR A 105 -21.10 -5.12 4.92
N PRO A 106 -22.21 -4.66 5.58
CA PRO A 106 -22.44 -3.25 5.88
C PRO A 106 -21.39 -2.58 6.77
N ALA A 107 -20.60 -3.37 7.46
CA ALA A 107 -19.62 -2.92 8.43
C ALA A 107 -18.15 -3.10 7.97
N THR A 108 -17.89 -3.34 6.68
CA THR A 108 -16.52 -3.52 6.19
C THR A 108 -15.95 -2.23 5.61
N ILE A 109 -14.78 -1.83 6.09
CA ILE A 109 -14.01 -0.68 5.61
C ILE A 109 -12.88 -1.20 4.73
N VAL A 110 -12.85 -0.82 3.45
CA VAL A 110 -11.72 -1.13 2.54
C VAL A 110 -10.82 0.09 2.41
N LYS A 111 -9.58 -0.04 2.88
CA LYS A 111 -8.55 1.00 2.81
C LYS A 111 -7.47 0.62 1.81
N CYS A 112 -7.56 1.18 0.62
CA CYS A 112 -6.54 1.02 -0.42
C CYS A 112 -5.46 2.10 -0.29
N LEU A 113 -4.20 1.68 -0.25
CA LEU A 113 -3.01 2.52 -0.19
C LEU A 113 -2.17 2.26 -1.46
N PRO A 114 -2.39 2.97 -2.56
CA PRO A 114 -1.75 2.68 -3.83
C PRO A 114 -0.22 2.76 -3.73
N GLY A 115 0.47 1.70 -4.20
CA GLY A 115 1.92 1.62 -4.16
C GLY A 115 2.51 1.29 -2.79
N ALA A 116 1.68 1.14 -1.74
CA ALA A 116 2.14 0.85 -0.39
C ALA A 116 2.91 -0.47 -0.30
N ARG A 117 3.94 -0.45 0.51
CA ARG A 117 4.67 -1.62 1.02
C ARG A 117 4.21 -1.91 2.45
N ALA A 118 4.63 -3.04 3.00
CA ALA A 118 4.28 -3.40 4.38
C ALA A 118 4.61 -2.30 5.41
N PRO A 119 5.75 -1.57 5.36
CA PRO A 119 6.00 -0.45 6.26
C PRO A 119 5.00 0.71 6.13
N ASP A 120 4.47 0.97 4.93
CA ASP A 120 3.49 2.03 4.72
C ASP A 120 2.13 1.64 5.31
N ILE A 121 1.77 0.35 5.20
CA ILE A 121 0.58 -0.21 5.85
C ILE A 121 0.73 -0.14 7.37
N LEU A 122 1.91 -0.50 7.91
CA LEU A 122 2.23 -0.39 9.32
C LEU A 122 2.05 1.05 9.83
N ALA A 123 2.57 2.04 9.10
CA ALA A 123 2.42 3.45 9.46
C ALA A 123 0.94 3.87 9.52
N ASN A 124 0.12 3.41 8.56
CA ASN A 124 -1.32 3.66 8.57
C ASN A 124 -2.04 2.98 9.74
N LEU A 125 -1.68 1.74 10.08
CA LEU A 125 -2.24 1.05 11.24
C LEU A 125 -1.84 1.75 12.54
N LYS A 126 -0.61 2.28 12.67
CA LYS A 126 -0.19 3.09 13.82
C LYS A 126 -1.08 4.32 14.03
N VAL A 127 -1.47 5.00 12.96
CA VAL A 127 -2.41 6.15 13.03
C VAL A 127 -3.77 5.70 13.57
N LEU A 128 -4.29 4.57 13.09
CA LEU A 128 -5.57 4.02 13.55
C LEU A 128 -5.50 3.54 15.01
N ALA A 129 -4.39 2.90 15.39
CA ALA A 129 -4.15 2.44 16.77
C ALA A 129 -4.05 3.62 17.75
N ASN A 130 -3.34 4.70 17.37
CA ASN A 130 -3.26 5.93 18.16
C ASN A 130 -4.62 6.60 18.34
N ALA A 131 -5.52 6.46 17.35
CA ALA A 131 -6.91 6.88 17.45
C ALA A 131 -7.80 5.86 18.20
N LYS A 132 -7.19 4.86 18.86
CA LYS A 132 -7.86 3.80 19.63
C LYS A 132 -8.92 3.02 18.85
N ARG A 133 -8.76 2.95 17.52
CA ARG A 133 -9.69 2.17 16.68
C ARG A 133 -9.49 0.67 16.93
N LYS A 134 -10.61 -0.02 17.08
CA LYS A 134 -10.68 -1.48 17.19
C LYS A 134 -11.56 -2.02 16.06
N TYR A 135 -11.29 -3.24 15.65
CA TYR A 135 -12.01 -3.90 14.56
C TYR A 135 -12.39 -5.32 14.96
N SER A 136 -13.50 -5.81 14.44
CA SER A 136 -13.88 -7.21 14.62
C SER A 136 -12.88 -8.15 13.93
N LYS A 137 -12.45 -7.78 12.71
CA LYS A 137 -11.45 -8.50 11.92
C LYS A 137 -10.58 -7.52 11.13
N ILE A 138 -9.32 -7.87 10.90
CA ILE A 138 -8.41 -7.11 10.02
C ILE A 138 -7.85 -8.03 8.95
N VAL A 139 -8.13 -7.71 7.69
CA VAL A 139 -7.53 -8.37 6.52
C VAL A 139 -6.42 -7.49 5.96
N ILE A 140 -5.21 -8.03 5.85
CA ILE A 140 -4.01 -7.35 5.34
C ILE A 140 -3.64 -7.94 3.99
N HIS A 141 -3.51 -7.10 2.96
CA HIS A 141 -2.98 -7.49 1.65
C HIS A 141 -1.73 -6.68 1.33
N ALA A 142 -0.57 -7.33 1.35
CA ALA A 142 0.74 -6.71 1.14
C ALA A 142 1.70 -7.67 0.41
N GLY A 143 2.80 -7.12 -0.10
CA GLY A 143 3.90 -7.90 -0.64
C GLY A 143 4.21 -7.63 -2.11
N ALA A 144 3.23 -7.25 -2.95
CA ALA A 144 3.45 -7.03 -4.37
C ALA A 144 4.47 -5.92 -4.67
N ASN A 145 4.50 -4.86 -3.84
CA ASN A 145 5.47 -3.78 -3.95
C ASN A 145 6.78 -4.08 -3.20
N ASP A 146 6.71 -4.85 -2.14
CA ASP A 146 7.86 -5.22 -1.31
C ASP A 146 8.85 -6.12 -2.06
N VAL A 147 8.36 -7.14 -2.77
CA VAL A 147 9.19 -8.12 -3.50
C VAL A 147 10.06 -7.47 -4.60
N ARG A 148 9.69 -6.27 -5.06
CA ARG A 148 10.48 -5.48 -6.03
C ARG A 148 11.82 -5.03 -5.48
N LEU A 149 11.94 -4.91 -4.16
CA LEU A 149 13.18 -4.48 -3.49
C LEU A 149 14.24 -5.59 -3.38
N ARG A 150 13.90 -6.82 -3.74
CA ARG A 150 14.82 -7.98 -3.67
C ARG A 150 15.34 -8.30 -2.26
N GLN A 151 14.58 -7.96 -1.24
CA GLN A 151 14.94 -8.09 0.19
C GLN A 151 13.92 -8.99 0.90
N SER A 152 13.95 -10.29 0.62
CA SER A 152 12.93 -11.25 1.09
C SER A 152 12.79 -11.28 2.60
N GLU A 153 13.89 -11.29 3.34
CA GLU A 153 13.83 -11.36 4.82
C GLU A 153 13.31 -10.06 5.43
N ILE A 154 13.66 -8.92 4.85
CA ILE A 154 13.12 -7.62 5.28
C ILE A 154 11.61 -7.58 4.99
N THR A 155 11.17 -8.04 3.82
CA THR A 155 9.75 -8.14 3.48
C THR A 155 8.98 -9.00 4.49
N LYS A 156 9.52 -10.17 4.83
CA LYS A 156 8.91 -11.08 5.83
C LYS A 156 8.80 -10.41 7.20
N ASN A 157 9.88 -9.76 7.67
CA ASN A 157 9.88 -9.08 8.96
C ASN A 157 8.88 -7.91 9.00
N ASN A 158 8.82 -7.11 7.94
CA ASN A 158 7.85 -6.02 7.83
C ASN A 158 6.40 -6.54 7.87
N ILE A 159 6.11 -7.67 7.21
CA ILE A 159 4.76 -8.29 7.26
C ILE A 159 4.45 -8.79 8.68
N LYS A 160 5.43 -9.37 9.39
CA LYS A 160 5.26 -9.78 10.79
C LYS A 160 4.89 -8.58 11.67
N GLU A 161 5.62 -7.47 11.57
CA GLU A 161 5.34 -6.25 12.33
C GLU A 161 3.93 -5.69 12.05
N VAL A 162 3.49 -5.74 10.79
CA VAL A 162 2.12 -5.35 10.43
C VAL A 162 1.10 -6.23 11.14
N CYS A 163 1.30 -7.55 11.14
CA CYS A 163 0.40 -8.50 11.81
C CYS A 163 0.41 -8.33 13.33
N GLU A 164 1.57 -8.14 13.93
CA GLU A 164 1.72 -7.91 15.38
C GLU A 164 0.94 -6.66 15.82
N LEU A 165 1.10 -5.55 15.09
CA LEU A 165 0.32 -4.34 15.40
C LEU A 165 -1.17 -4.56 15.18
N ALA A 166 -1.58 -5.20 14.09
CA ALA A 166 -2.98 -5.50 13.81
C ALA A 166 -3.61 -6.35 14.92
N SER A 167 -2.87 -7.32 15.50
CA SER A 167 -3.33 -8.17 16.61
C SER A 167 -3.56 -7.37 17.91
N THR A 168 -3.01 -6.18 18.04
CA THR A 168 -3.36 -5.27 19.14
C THR A 168 -4.70 -4.55 18.93
N MET A 169 -5.21 -4.55 17.69
CA MET A 169 -6.40 -3.82 17.28
C MET A 169 -7.59 -4.72 16.98
N SER A 170 -7.37 -6.02 16.82
CA SER A 170 -8.39 -7.03 16.50
C SER A 170 -7.97 -8.40 17.02
N ASP A 171 -8.93 -9.19 17.49
CA ASP A 171 -8.70 -10.58 17.90
C ASP A 171 -8.53 -11.53 16.70
N THR A 172 -8.92 -11.07 15.50
CA THR A 172 -8.82 -11.85 14.27
C THR A 172 -8.08 -11.08 13.20
N VAL A 173 -6.85 -11.48 12.91
CA VAL A 173 -6.01 -10.94 11.83
C VAL A 173 -5.84 -11.97 10.75
N ILE A 174 -5.97 -11.56 9.50
CA ILE A 174 -5.94 -12.42 8.32
C ILE A 174 -5.00 -11.80 7.28
N CYS A 175 -4.05 -12.58 6.80
CA CYS A 175 -3.23 -12.21 5.65
C CYS A 175 -3.87 -12.71 4.36
N SER A 176 -4.16 -11.81 3.46
CA SER A 176 -4.55 -12.12 2.09
C SER A 176 -3.28 -12.34 1.26
N GLY A 177 -3.02 -13.57 0.86
CA GLY A 177 -1.83 -13.96 0.10
C GLY A 177 -1.69 -13.20 -1.21
N PRO A 178 -0.46 -13.02 -1.72
CA PRO A 178 -0.20 -12.32 -2.96
C PRO A 178 -0.83 -13.04 -4.16
N LEU A 179 -1.10 -12.28 -5.22
CA LEU A 179 -1.58 -12.82 -6.49
C LEU A 179 -0.40 -13.31 -7.35
N PRO A 180 -0.57 -14.35 -8.18
CA PRO A 180 0.45 -14.79 -9.13
C PRO A 180 0.55 -13.78 -10.28
N ALA A 181 1.48 -12.82 -10.17
CA ALA A 181 1.66 -11.82 -11.22
C ALA A 181 2.26 -12.40 -12.50
N TYR A 182 1.76 -11.93 -13.64
CA TYR A 182 2.23 -12.28 -14.99
C TYR A 182 3.16 -11.19 -15.56
N ARG A 183 3.96 -10.56 -14.70
CA ARG A 183 4.83 -9.41 -15.02
C ARG A 183 6.32 -9.77 -15.02
N GLY A 184 6.66 -10.91 -15.60
CA GLY A 184 8.02 -11.45 -15.66
C GLY A 184 8.32 -12.49 -14.59
N ASP A 185 9.20 -13.41 -14.95
CA ASP A 185 9.49 -14.63 -14.18
C ASP A 185 10.09 -14.33 -12.81
N GLU A 186 10.92 -13.29 -12.71
CA GLU A 186 11.55 -12.90 -11.45
C GLU A 186 10.51 -12.43 -10.42
N MET A 187 9.57 -11.59 -10.82
CA MET A 187 8.51 -11.11 -9.93
C MET A 187 7.60 -12.27 -9.53
N HIS A 188 7.25 -13.11 -10.50
CA HIS A 188 6.44 -14.30 -10.27
C HIS A 188 7.09 -15.23 -9.23
N SER A 189 8.37 -15.58 -9.42
CA SER A 189 9.14 -16.43 -8.51
C SER A 189 9.18 -15.87 -7.08
N ARG A 190 9.37 -14.56 -6.92
CA ARG A 190 9.41 -13.91 -5.61
C ARG A 190 8.06 -13.90 -4.92
N LEU A 191 6.98 -13.60 -5.66
CA LEU A 191 5.63 -13.66 -5.12
C LEU A 191 5.25 -15.10 -4.74
N SER A 192 5.64 -16.10 -5.55
CA SER A 192 5.47 -17.51 -5.23
C SER A 192 6.17 -17.89 -3.92
N SER A 193 7.44 -17.48 -3.78
CA SER A 193 8.22 -17.72 -2.56
C SER A 193 7.60 -17.03 -1.33
N LEU A 194 7.11 -15.81 -1.50
CA LEU A 194 6.42 -15.08 -0.43
C LEU A 194 5.11 -15.78 -0.05
N ASN A 195 4.30 -16.19 -1.03
CA ASN A 195 3.06 -16.93 -0.79
C ASN A 195 3.33 -18.23 -0.03
N GLY A 196 4.32 -19.02 -0.47
CA GLY A 196 4.71 -20.25 0.20
C GLY A 196 5.23 -20.07 1.62
N TRP A 197 5.86 -18.92 1.92
CA TRP A 197 6.23 -18.57 3.29
C TRP A 197 5.00 -18.16 4.11
N MET A 198 4.14 -17.27 3.60
CA MET A 198 2.95 -16.80 4.32
C MET A 198 2.00 -17.96 4.64
N SER A 199 1.77 -18.88 3.72
CA SER A 199 0.88 -20.04 3.90
C SER A 199 1.32 -20.95 5.07
N LYS A 200 2.62 -20.96 5.40
CA LYS A 200 3.18 -21.73 6.52
C LYS A 200 3.25 -20.90 7.80
N TRP A 201 3.71 -19.67 7.68
CA TRP A 201 3.95 -18.81 8.83
C TRP A 201 2.65 -18.32 9.49
N CYS A 202 1.65 -17.92 8.70
CA CYS A 202 0.41 -17.36 9.24
C CYS A 202 -0.30 -18.32 10.20
N PRO A 203 -0.59 -19.59 9.83
CA PRO A 203 -1.25 -20.53 10.75
C PRO A 203 -0.44 -20.82 12.02
N GLN A 204 0.89 -20.83 11.92
CA GLN A 204 1.79 -21.07 13.07
C GLN A 204 1.77 -19.90 14.08
N ASN A 205 1.27 -18.72 13.69
CA ASN A 205 1.22 -17.53 14.52
C ASN A 205 -0.20 -17.03 14.80
N ASN A 206 -1.21 -17.90 14.69
CA ASN A 206 -2.62 -17.56 14.87
C ASN A 206 -3.12 -16.45 13.93
N ILE A 207 -2.52 -16.31 12.75
CA ILE A 207 -2.94 -15.41 11.70
C ILE A 207 -3.69 -16.21 10.65
N GLY A 208 -4.89 -15.78 10.28
CA GLY A 208 -5.62 -16.38 9.17
C GLY A 208 -4.88 -16.18 7.84
N PHE A 209 -5.06 -17.10 6.90
CA PHE A 209 -4.45 -16.99 5.58
C PHE A 209 -5.48 -17.24 4.48
N ILE A 210 -5.59 -16.32 3.53
CA ILE A 210 -6.42 -16.46 2.32
C ILE A 210 -5.51 -16.83 1.16
N ASP A 211 -5.65 -18.04 0.65
CA ASP A 211 -4.90 -18.51 -0.53
C ASP A 211 -5.52 -17.94 -1.82
N ASN A 212 -5.05 -16.77 -2.22
CA ASN A 212 -5.39 -16.21 -3.51
C ASN A 212 -4.58 -16.83 -4.65
N TRP A 213 -3.41 -17.39 -4.36
CA TRP A 213 -2.54 -17.96 -5.37
C TRP A 213 -3.24 -19.04 -6.18
N THR A 214 -3.82 -20.02 -5.50
CA THR A 214 -4.55 -21.12 -6.13
C THR A 214 -5.76 -20.62 -6.94
N SER A 215 -6.48 -19.61 -6.42
CA SER A 215 -7.66 -19.05 -7.09
C SER A 215 -7.34 -18.32 -8.40
N PHE A 216 -6.14 -17.73 -8.49
CA PHE A 216 -5.71 -16.90 -9.63
C PHE A 216 -4.69 -17.58 -10.54
N TRP A 217 -4.16 -18.74 -10.14
CA TRP A 217 -3.17 -19.47 -10.93
C TRP A 217 -3.72 -19.91 -12.28
N GLY A 218 -2.93 -19.72 -13.35
CA GLY A 218 -3.32 -20.09 -14.71
C GLY A 218 -4.44 -19.24 -15.31
N ARG A 219 -4.83 -18.12 -14.67
CA ARG A 219 -5.96 -17.29 -15.08
C ARG A 219 -5.55 -15.86 -15.42
N PRO A 220 -4.90 -15.63 -16.57
CA PRO A 220 -4.49 -14.28 -16.99
C PRO A 220 -5.68 -13.35 -17.26
N ASP A 221 -6.88 -13.89 -17.55
CA ASP A 221 -8.14 -13.15 -17.69
C ASP A 221 -8.52 -12.36 -16.42
N LEU A 222 -8.07 -12.80 -15.27
CA LEU A 222 -8.31 -12.14 -13.98
C LEU A 222 -7.42 -10.93 -13.73
N PHE A 223 -6.48 -10.66 -14.63
CA PHE A 223 -5.55 -9.53 -14.53
C PHE A 223 -5.80 -8.49 -15.62
N LYS A 224 -5.41 -7.25 -15.34
CA LYS A 224 -5.32 -6.21 -16.36
C LYS A 224 -4.12 -6.49 -17.29
N ARG A 225 -4.00 -5.70 -18.37
CA ARG A 225 -2.89 -5.82 -19.33
C ARG A 225 -1.50 -5.70 -18.71
N ASP A 226 -1.39 -5.11 -17.53
CA ASP A 226 -0.13 -4.98 -16.81
C ASP A 226 0.33 -6.29 -16.11
N GLY A 227 -0.51 -7.33 -16.12
CA GLY A 227 -0.23 -8.63 -15.54
C GLY A 227 -0.05 -8.63 -14.02
N LEU A 228 -0.46 -7.57 -13.33
CA LEU A 228 -0.31 -7.41 -11.88
C LEU A 228 -1.62 -7.07 -11.19
N HIS A 229 -2.31 -6.03 -11.65
CA HIS A 229 -3.55 -5.59 -11.03
C HIS A 229 -4.72 -6.44 -11.48
N PRO A 230 -5.64 -6.78 -10.57
CA PRO A 230 -6.85 -7.53 -10.94
C PRO A 230 -7.68 -6.79 -11.98
N SER A 231 -8.21 -7.52 -12.96
CA SER A 231 -9.31 -7.08 -13.82
C SER A 231 -10.58 -6.90 -12.98
N TRP A 232 -11.68 -6.50 -13.59
CA TRP A 232 -12.96 -6.43 -12.87
C TRP A 232 -13.36 -7.82 -12.32
N GLY A 233 -13.26 -8.87 -13.14
CA GLY A 233 -13.50 -10.25 -12.69
C GLY A 233 -12.54 -10.72 -11.61
N GLY A 234 -11.25 -10.35 -11.71
CA GLY A 234 -10.26 -10.62 -10.68
C GLY A 234 -10.57 -9.92 -9.35
N ALA A 235 -10.99 -8.66 -9.40
CA ALA A 235 -11.39 -7.92 -8.20
C ALA A 235 -12.64 -8.54 -7.53
N THR A 236 -13.60 -9.00 -8.31
CA THR A 236 -14.78 -9.71 -7.81
C THR A 236 -14.40 -11.03 -7.12
N LEU A 237 -13.49 -11.81 -7.73
CA LEU A 237 -12.99 -13.05 -7.10
C LEU A 237 -12.24 -12.74 -5.81
N LEU A 238 -11.36 -11.74 -5.80
CA LEU A 238 -10.61 -11.33 -4.61
C LEU A 238 -11.55 -10.87 -3.49
N SER A 239 -12.58 -10.09 -3.84
CA SER A 239 -13.62 -9.66 -2.89
C SER A 239 -14.32 -10.85 -2.26
N ARG A 240 -14.69 -11.85 -3.06
CA ARG A 240 -15.31 -13.10 -2.56
C ARG A 240 -14.38 -13.87 -1.63
N ASN A 241 -13.11 -14.02 -2.01
CA ASN A 241 -12.13 -14.72 -1.16
C ASN A 241 -11.97 -14.03 0.21
N MET A 242 -11.95 -12.69 0.22
CA MET A 242 -11.87 -11.93 1.46
C MET A 242 -13.18 -12.00 2.26
N ALA A 243 -14.33 -11.86 1.60
CA ALA A 243 -15.65 -11.92 2.24
C ALA A 243 -15.90 -13.25 2.95
N ASN A 244 -15.44 -14.37 2.37
CA ASN A 244 -15.57 -15.71 2.98
C ASN A 244 -14.79 -15.87 4.28
N SER A 245 -13.86 -14.95 4.57
CA SER A 245 -13.02 -14.97 5.78
C SER A 245 -13.45 -13.92 6.81
N LEU A 246 -14.33 -13.00 6.43
CA LEU A 246 -14.92 -11.97 7.28
C LEU A 246 -16.20 -12.46 7.93
#